data_36925ed298c3f8de54d1d06fe447eb44
#
_entry.id   36925ed298c3f8de54d1d06fe447eb44
#
_cell.length_a   1.000
_cell.length_b   1.000
_cell.length_c   1.000
_cell.angle_alpha   90.00
_cell.angle_beta   90.00
_cell.angle_gamma   90.00
#
_symmetry.space_group_name_H-M   'P 1'
#
loop_
_entity.id
_entity.type
_entity.pdbx_description
1 polymer ?
#
loop_
_entity_poly.entity_id
_entity_poly.type
_entity_poly.pdbx_seq_one_letter_code
_entity_poly.pdbx_strand_id
1 'polypeptide(L)'
;MPEGHVIHRLAQHLNREFTDTSPIVTSPQGRFDTQAQTLDGQPYLESEAYGKHLFIEFDVSQPERIIYIHLGLIGSLHFEDPAETKGQIRLHMATDTIAANLRGPQWCRLITAEEKAVAVDKLGADPLRADADPKPIKEKVNKSNRSIASLLMDQSLFPGVGNIYRAETLFRLGIDPFSSGKDADFEAIWADLVQLMAEGVKAGRIDTVRPEHTPEAMNRPPRVDDHGGEVYVYRRAGQKCYICDTPINEQVMEGRNLFWCPTCQKGD
;
A
#
# COMPACT_ATOMS: atom_id res chain seq x y z
N MET A 1 -8.79 2.58 0.36
CA MET A 1 -7.85 2.44 -0.79
C MET A 1 -6.62 1.71 -0.29
N PRO A 2 -6.26 0.57 -0.87
CA PRO A 2 -5.06 -0.16 -0.46
C PRO A 2 -3.79 0.68 -0.71
N GLU A 3 -2.93 0.79 0.32
CA GLU A 3 -1.59 1.34 0.22
C GLU A 3 -0.56 0.21 0.40
N GLY A 4 0.73 0.48 0.30
CA GLY A 4 1.79 -0.53 0.25
C GLY A 4 1.73 -1.57 1.38
N HIS A 5 1.43 -1.16 2.62
CA HIS A 5 1.33 -2.07 3.77
C HIS A 5 0.28 -3.18 3.57
N VAL A 6 -0.84 -2.89 2.88
CA VAL A 6 -1.85 -3.93 2.56
C VAL A 6 -1.26 -4.99 1.64
N ILE A 7 -0.54 -4.57 0.60
CA ILE A 7 0.01 -5.47 -0.40
C ILE A 7 1.12 -6.35 0.20
N HIS A 8 2.01 -5.74 0.99
CA HIS A 8 3.04 -6.49 1.72
C HIS A 8 2.45 -7.49 2.72
N ARG A 9 1.41 -7.09 3.47
CA ARG A 9 0.69 -8.00 4.36
C ARG A 9 0.03 -9.15 3.60
N LEU A 10 -0.56 -8.88 2.42
CA LEU A 10 -1.14 -9.92 1.56
C LEU A 10 -0.07 -10.89 1.07
N ALA A 11 1.09 -10.42 0.61
CA ALA A 11 2.20 -11.27 0.19
C ALA A 11 2.68 -12.17 1.33
N GLN A 12 2.85 -11.61 2.54
CA GLN A 12 3.23 -12.40 3.73
C GLN A 12 2.16 -13.45 4.09
N HIS A 13 0.88 -13.09 3.97
CA HIS A 13 -0.22 -14.02 4.26
C HIS A 13 -0.28 -15.15 3.22
N LEU A 14 -0.14 -14.83 1.94
CA LEU A 14 -0.07 -15.82 0.87
C LEU A 14 1.10 -16.80 1.10
N ASN A 15 2.29 -16.30 1.39
CA ASN A 15 3.45 -17.16 1.69
C ASN A 15 3.19 -18.06 2.90
N ARG A 16 2.55 -17.56 3.96
CA ARG A 16 2.24 -18.37 5.14
C ARG A 16 1.27 -19.51 4.84
N GLU A 17 0.26 -19.27 4.00
CA GLU A 17 -0.83 -20.23 3.76
C GLU A 17 -0.57 -21.18 2.59
N PHE A 18 0.24 -20.76 1.59
CA PHE A 18 0.38 -21.51 0.34
C PHE A 18 1.79 -22.08 0.11
N THR A 19 2.81 -21.74 0.89
CA THR A 19 4.14 -22.36 0.77
C THR A 19 4.03 -23.89 0.92
N ASP A 20 4.76 -24.63 0.10
CA ASP A 20 4.76 -26.09 0.03
C ASP A 20 3.38 -26.70 -0.37
N THR A 21 2.52 -25.96 -1.04
CA THR A 21 1.25 -26.43 -1.55
C THR A 21 1.16 -26.36 -3.07
N SER A 22 0.18 -27.06 -3.63
CA SER A 22 -0.25 -26.96 -5.04
C SER A 22 -1.75 -26.59 -5.05
N PRO A 23 -2.08 -25.30 -4.92
CA PRO A 23 -3.46 -24.87 -4.74
C PRO A 23 -4.31 -25.12 -5.98
N ILE A 24 -5.61 -25.30 -5.77
CA ILE A 24 -6.60 -25.16 -6.82
C ILE A 24 -6.65 -23.68 -7.24
N VAL A 25 -6.51 -23.43 -8.55
CA VAL A 25 -6.56 -22.06 -9.10
C VAL A 25 -7.67 -21.97 -10.12
N THR A 26 -8.68 -21.14 -9.86
CA THR A 26 -9.81 -20.94 -10.76
C THR A 26 -10.17 -19.45 -10.91
N SER A 27 -11.01 -19.16 -11.91
CA SER A 27 -11.56 -17.82 -12.13
C SER A 27 -13.09 -17.87 -12.22
N PRO A 28 -13.81 -17.89 -11.10
CA PRO A 28 -15.28 -18.01 -11.10
C PRO A 28 -16.00 -16.95 -11.95
N GLN A 29 -15.42 -15.76 -12.10
CA GLN A 29 -15.91 -14.70 -12.99
C GLN A 29 -15.58 -14.95 -14.47
N GLY A 30 -14.64 -15.85 -14.78
CA GLY A 30 -14.20 -16.24 -16.14
C GLY A 30 -13.15 -15.31 -16.79
N ARG A 31 -12.89 -14.11 -16.24
CA ARG A 31 -11.98 -13.15 -16.89
C ARG A 31 -10.48 -13.47 -16.76
N PHE A 32 -10.14 -14.51 -16.02
CA PHE A 32 -8.77 -15.02 -15.82
C PHE A 32 -8.74 -16.53 -16.01
N ASP A 33 -9.74 -17.13 -16.65
CA ASP A 33 -9.96 -18.58 -16.68
C ASP A 33 -8.84 -19.33 -17.41
N THR A 34 -8.45 -18.90 -18.61
CA THR A 34 -7.35 -19.51 -19.37
C THR A 34 -6.04 -19.51 -18.59
N GLN A 35 -5.72 -18.42 -17.93
CA GLN A 35 -4.51 -18.30 -17.13
C GLN A 35 -4.59 -19.13 -15.84
N ALA A 36 -5.77 -19.18 -15.20
CA ALA A 36 -6.00 -20.00 -14.03
C ALA A 36 -5.78 -21.49 -14.32
N GLN A 37 -6.30 -22.00 -15.45
CA GLN A 37 -6.10 -23.39 -15.89
C GLN A 37 -4.62 -23.75 -16.06
N THR A 38 -3.76 -22.81 -16.45
CA THR A 38 -2.31 -23.03 -16.57
C THR A 38 -1.65 -23.26 -15.20
N LEU A 39 -2.20 -22.67 -14.15
CA LEU A 39 -1.63 -22.67 -12.79
C LEU A 39 -2.34 -23.65 -11.85
N ASP A 40 -3.49 -24.20 -12.25
CA ASP A 40 -4.28 -25.08 -11.41
C ASP A 40 -3.51 -26.34 -11.01
N GLY A 41 -3.42 -26.61 -9.72
CA GLY A 41 -2.68 -27.72 -9.14
C GLY A 41 -1.15 -27.64 -9.29
N GLN A 42 -0.60 -26.50 -9.73
CA GLN A 42 0.85 -26.30 -9.84
C GLN A 42 1.44 -25.86 -8.49
N PRO A 43 2.72 -26.24 -8.20
CA PRO A 43 3.35 -25.82 -6.95
C PRO A 43 3.45 -24.29 -6.83
N TYR A 44 3.00 -23.77 -5.69
CA TYR A 44 3.23 -22.39 -5.31
C TYR A 44 4.69 -22.18 -4.92
N LEU A 45 5.34 -21.14 -5.42
CA LEU A 45 6.71 -20.79 -5.05
C LEU A 45 6.75 -19.70 -3.98
N GLU A 46 6.33 -18.48 -4.35
CA GLU A 46 6.36 -17.35 -3.45
C GLU A 46 5.41 -16.23 -3.86
N SER A 47 5.15 -15.32 -2.93
CA SER A 47 4.54 -14.04 -3.22
C SER A 47 5.41 -12.89 -2.78
N GLU A 48 5.55 -11.89 -3.64
CA GLU A 48 6.30 -10.66 -3.36
C GLU A 48 5.45 -9.43 -3.56
N ALA A 49 5.76 -8.38 -2.79
CA ALA A 49 5.18 -7.06 -2.93
C ALA A 49 6.25 -6.03 -3.29
N TYR A 50 5.92 -5.13 -4.21
CA TYR A 50 6.69 -3.94 -4.56
C TYR A 50 5.71 -2.76 -4.61
N GLY A 51 5.73 -1.91 -3.60
CA GLY A 51 4.76 -0.84 -3.45
C GLY A 51 3.32 -1.34 -3.41
N LYS A 52 2.56 -1.05 -4.46
CA LYS A 52 1.15 -1.47 -4.60
C LYS A 52 0.96 -2.63 -5.57
N HIS A 53 2.03 -3.30 -5.94
CA HIS A 53 2.09 -4.41 -6.89
C HIS A 53 2.31 -5.73 -6.15
N LEU A 54 1.44 -6.71 -6.37
CA LEU A 54 1.53 -8.06 -5.82
C LEU A 54 1.88 -9.02 -6.94
N PHE A 55 2.89 -9.85 -6.71
CA PHE A 55 3.33 -10.91 -7.61
C PHE A 55 3.22 -12.24 -6.88
N ILE A 56 2.62 -13.26 -7.53
CA ILE A 56 2.47 -14.61 -7.00
C ILE A 56 3.07 -15.57 -8.03
N GLU A 57 4.15 -16.25 -7.68
CA GLU A 57 4.90 -17.10 -8.59
C GLU A 57 4.61 -18.59 -8.35
N PHE A 58 4.50 -19.35 -9.45
CA PHE A 58 4.27 -20.79 -9.47
C PHE A 58 5.42 -21.51 -10.18
N ASP A 59 5.69 -22.76 -9.78
CA ASP A 59 6.67 -23.63 -10.43
C ASP A 59 6.04 -24.35 -11.63
N VAL A 60 6.06 -23.69 -12.77
CA VAL A 60 5.61 -24.22 -14.05
C VAL A 60 6.68 -24.02 -15.11
N SER A 61 6.74 -24.92 -16.09
CA SER A 61 7.74 -24.86 -17.16
C SER A 61 7.49 -23.76 -18.19
N GLN A 62 6.33 -23.11 -18.16
CA GLN A 62 5.95 -22.06 -19.08
C GLN A 62 6.56 -20.72 -18.65
N PRO A 63 6.86 -19.80 -19.62
CA PRO A 63 7.42 -18.51 -19.30
C PRO A 63 6.49 -17.64 -18.44
N GLU A 64 5.19 -17.66 -18.74
CA GLU A 64 4.16 -16.96 -17.99
C GLU A 64 3.78 -17.79 -16.77
N ARG A 65 4.35 -17.46 -15.62
CA ARG A 65 4.15 -18.19 -14.36
C ARG A 65 3.90 -17.30 -13.15
N ILE A 66 3.81 -15.99 -13.35
CA ILE A 66 3.66 -15.03 -12.28
C ILE A 66 2.31 -14.33 -12.41
N ILE A 67 1.44 -14.48 -11.41
CA ILE A 67 0.21 -13.68 -11.34
C ILE A 67 0.59 -12.29 -10.85
N TYR A 68 0.32 -11.28 -11.65
CA TYR A 68 0.54 -9.87 -11.33
C TYR A 68 -0.77 -9.17 -11.04
N ILE A 69 -0.92 -8.69 -9.81
CA ILE A 69 -2.13 -8.06 -9.29
C ILE A 69 -1.85 -6.61 -8.90
N HIS A 70 -2.75 -5.72 -9.28
CA HIS A 70 -2.88 -4.38 -8.71
C HIS A 70 -4.32 -4.17 -8.27
N LEU A 71 -4.54 -3.93 -6.98
CA LEU A 71 -5.89 -3.82 -6.42
C LEU A 71 -6.63 -2.57 -6.91
N GLY A 72 -5.91 -1.48 -7.18
CA GLY A 72 -6.52 -0.20 -7.52
C GLY A 72 -7.20 0.46 -6.31
N LEU A 73 -8.34 1.12 -6.54
CA LEU A 73 -9.05 1.85 -5.49
C LEU A 73 -9.99 0.97 -4.67
N ILE A 74 -10.63 0.00 -5.30
CA ILE A 74 -11.74 -0.79 -4.73
C ILE A 74 -11.45 -2.29 -4.68
N GLY A 75 -10.37 -2.75 -5.32
CA GLY A 75 -10.01 -4.17 -5.34
C GLY A 75 -9.63 -4.67 -3.95
N SER A 76 -9.93 -5.94 -3.70
CA SER A 76 -9.62 -6.61 -2.44
C SER A 76 -9.24 -8.07 -2.68
N LEU A 77 -8.35 -8.59 -1.83
CA LEU A 77 -8.04 -10.01 -1.74
C LEU A 77 -8.29 -10.42 -0.30
N HIS A 78 -9.21 -11.38 -0.13
CA HIS A 78 -9.62 -11.88 1.18
C HIS A 78 -9.31 -13.36 1.33
N PHE A 79 -8.92 -13.74 2.55
CA PHE A 79 -8.74 -15.13 2.93
C PHE A 79 -10.03 -15.60 3.59
N GLU A 80 -10.64 -16.65 3.02
CA GLU A 80 -12.00 -17.12 3.32
C GLU A 80 -12.03 -18.64 3.38
N ASP A 81 -13.14 -19.21 3.83
CA ASP A 81 -13.40 -20.66 3.74
C ASP A 81 -13.37 -21.07 2.27
N PRO A 82 -12.68 -22.18 1.89
CA PRO A 82 -12.63 -22.65 0.50
C PRO A 82 -14.01 -22.92 -0.13
N ALA A 83 -15.00 -23.26 0.66
CA ALA A 83 -16.38 -23.46 0.20
C ALA A 83 -17.14 -22.14 -0.06
N GLU A 84 -16.61 -21.01 0.38
CA GLU A 84 -17.25 -19.70 0.22
C GLU A 84 -16.81 -18.98 -1.07
N THR A 85 -17.51 -19.22 -2.16
CA THR A 85 -17.25 -18.58 -3.48
C THR A 85 -18.30 -17.49 -3.79
N LYS A 86 -18.57 -16.58 -2.84
CA LYS A 86 -19.60 -15.55 -3.00
C LYS A 86 -19.08 -14.32 -3.75
N GLY A 87 -19.89 -13.78 -4.65
CA GLY A 87 -19.64 -12.53 -5.37
C GLY A 87 -18.80 -12.69 -6.63
N GLN A 88 -18.29 -11.58 -7.15
CA GLN A 88 -17.55 -11.52 -8.41
C GLN A 88 -16.04 -11.78 -8.19
N ILE A 89 -15.67 -13.07 -8.08
CA ILE A 89 -14.29 -13.48 -7.82
C ILE A 89 -13.52 -13.59 -9.15
N ARG A 90 -12.47 -12.75 -9.30
CA ARG A 90 -11.58 -12.74 -10.46
C ARG A 90 -10.57 -13.89 -10.43
N LEU A 91 -10.02 -14.16 -9.26
CA LEU A 91 -9.06 -15.22 -8.98
C LEU A 91 -9.44 -15.87 -7.65
N HIS A 92 -9.54 -17.17 -7.66
CA HIS A 92 -9.73 -18.04 -6.49
C HIS A 92 -8.54 -18.98 -6.44
N MET A 93 -7.76 -18.91 -5.37
CA MET A 93 -6.67 -19.84 -5.04
C MET A 93 -7.05 -20.54 -3.74
N ALA A 94 -7.09 -21.88 -3.72
CA ALA A 94 -7.54 -22.60 -2.55
C ALA A 94 -6.71 -23.85 -2.24
N THR A 95 -6.51 -24.10 -0.96
CA THR A 95 -6.16 -25.39 -0.38
C THR A 95 -7.39 -26.03 0.25
N ASP A 96 -7.26 -27.15 0.94
CA ASP A 96 -8.37 -27.79 1.66
C ASP A 96 -8.87 -26.95 2.86
N THR A 97 -8.08 -25.99 3.33
CA THR A 97 -8.35 -25.25 4.57
C THR A 97 -8.60 -23.76 4.39
N ILE A 98 -8.11 -23.17 3.30
CA ILE A 98 -8.20 -21.73 3.08
C ILE A 98 -8.25 -21.39 1.60
N ALA A 99 -8.97 -20.33 1.27
CA ALA A 99 -8.97 -19.73 -0.06
C ALA A 99 -8.60 -18.26 -0.03
N ALA A 100 -7.81 -17.82 -1.02
CA ALA A 100 -7.54 -16.41 -1.32
C ALA A 100 -8.43 -15.97 -2.50
N ASN A 101 -9.39 -15.09 -2.23
CA ASN A 101 -10.39 -14.61 -3.18
C ASN A 101 -10.16 -13.17 -3.60
N LEU A 102 -9.80 -12.95 -4.86
CA LEU A 102 -9.57 -11.62 -5.45
C LEU A 102 -10.86 -11.06 -6.07
N ARG A 103 -11.25 -9.87 -5.66
CA ARG A 103 -12.45 -9.18 -6.17
C ARG A 103 -12.10 -7.78 -6.65
N GLY A 104 -12.65 -7.36 -7.78
CA GLY A 104 -12.58 -6.00 -8.32
C GLY A 104 -11.19 -5.39 -8.51
N PRO A 105 -10.12 -6.16 -8.83
CA PRO A 105 -8.79 -5.58 -9.04
C PRO A 105 -8.78 -4.63 -10.24
N GLN A 106 -7.86 -3.68 -10.24
CA GLN A 106 -7.59 -2.87 -11.42
C GLN A 106 -7.06 -3.75 -12.57
N TRP A 107 -6.16 -4.68 -12.24
CA TRP A 107 -5.77 -5.78 -13.12
C TRP A 107 -5.36 -7.03 -12.35
N CYS A 108 -5.49 -8.17 -13.04
CA CYS A 108 -4.97 -9.47 -12.68
C CYS A 108 -4.48 -10.10 -13.98
N ARG A 109 -3.18 -10.34 -14.12
CA ARG A 109 -2.53 -10.80 -15.35
C ARG A 109 -1.58 -11.93 -15.03
N LEU A 110 -1.37 -12.85 -15.97
CA LEU A 110 -0.27 -13.80 -15.94
C LEU A 110 0.87 -13.21 -16.77
N ILE A 111 2.07 -13.17 -16.21
CA ILE A 111 3.24 -12.50 -16.79
C ILE A 111 4.50 -13.36 -16.68
N THR A 112 5.52 -13.02 -17.45
CA THR A 112 6.85 -13.61 -17.37
C THR A 112 7.72 -12.96 -16.29
N ALA A 113 8.88 -13.57 -15.97
CA ALA A 113 9.87 -12.98 -15.06
C ALA A 113 10.47 -11.66 -15.61
N GLU A 114 10.66 -11.58 -16.94
CA GLU A 114 11.13 -10.36 -17.59
C GLU A 114 10.12 -9.23 -17.49
N GLU A 115 8.83 -9.51 -17.66
CA GLU A 115 7.77 -8.52 -17.51
C GLU A 115 7.64 -8.05 -16.05
N LYS A 116 7.83 -8.96 -15.06
CA LYS A 116 7.94 -8.60 -13.63
C LYS A 116 9.11 -7.63 -13.42
N ALA A 117 10.31 -7.97 -13.94
CA ALA A 117 11.49 -7.13 -13.82
C ALA A 117 11.24 -5.72 -14.39
N VAL A 118 10.65 -5.62 -15.60
CA VAL A 118 10.28 -4.33 -16.22
C VAL A 118 9.26 -3.55 -15.39
N ALA A 119 8.31 -4.23 -14.74
CA ALA A 119 7.33 -3.56 -13.89
C ALA A 119 7.97 -3.02 -12.61
N VAL A 120 8.87 -3.77 -11.99
CA VAL A 120 9.59 -3.39 -10.76
C VAL A 120 10.61 -2.28 -11.03
N ASP A 121 11.34 -2.33 -12.15
CA ASP A 121 12.36 -1.33 -12.52
C ASP A 121 11.79 0.09 -12.69
N LYS A 122 10.49 0.22 -12.94
CA LYS A 122 9.78 1.51 -13.00
C LYS A 122 9.48 2.10 -11.63
N LEU A 123 9.63 1.33 -10.57
CA LEU A 123 9.36 1.76 -9.20
C LEU A 123 10.61 2.35 -8.55
N GLY A 124 10.41 3.21 -7.57
CA GLY A 124 11.49 3.70 -6.72
C GLY A 124 11.87 2.70 -5.62
N ALA A 125 12.54 3.21 -4.59
CA ALA A 125 12.85 2.42 -3.40
C ALA A 125 11.59 2.25 -2.54
N ASP A 126 11.20 1.01 -2.28
CA ASP A 126 10.03 0.69 -1.44
C ASP A 126 10.43 0.70 0.04
N PRO A 127 9.84 1.57 0.89
CA PRO A 127 10.17 1.65 2.32
C PRO A 127 9.96 0.34 3.09
N LEU A 128 9.17 -0.60 2.56
CA LEU A 128 8.88 -1.89 3.20
C LEU A 128 9.85 -3.02 2.79
N ARG A 129 10.74 -2.77 1.85
CA ARG A 129 11.70 -3.78 1.40
C ARG A 129 13.07 -3.59 2.05
N ALA A 130 13.64 -4.67 2.56
CA ALA A 130 14.96 -4.65 3.20
C ALA A 130 16.11 -4.41 2.19
N ASP A 131 15.89 -4.70 0.90
CA ASP A 131 16.83 -4.50 -0.19
C ASP A 131 16.70 -3.12 -0.87
N ALA A 132 15.83 -2.25 -0.38
CA ALA A 132 15.62 -0.92 -0.94
C ALA A 132 16.84 -0.01 -0.75
N ASP A 133 17.33 0.61 -1.83
CA ASP A 133 18.33 1.68 -1.75
C ASP A 133 17.66 3.06 -1.96
N PRO A 134 17.52 3.87 -0.89
CA PRO A 134 16.91 5.19 -1.00
C PRO A 134 17.83 6.27 -1.60
N LYS A 135 19.13 6.03 -1.78
CA LYS A 135 20.08 7.05 -2.23
C LYS A 135 19.73 7.68 -3.58
N PRO A 136 19.42 6.89 -4.64
CA PRO A 136 19.03 7.48 -5.93
C PRO A 136 17.76 8.33 -5.84
N ILE A 137 16.82 7.95 -4.96
CA ILE A 137 15.58 8.70 -4.74
C ILE A 137 15.86 10.00 -4.01
N LYS A 138 16.68 9.97 -2.95
CA LYS A 138 17.16 11.15 -2.24
C LYS A 138 17.75 12.19 -3.18
N GLU A 139 18.64 11.77 -4.09
CA GLU A 139 19.25 12.67 -5.06
C GLU A 139 18.22 13.34 -5.99
N LYS A 140 17.21 12.58 -6.43
CA LYS A 140 16.12 13.13 -7.27
C LYS A 140 15.24 14.11 -6.48
N VAL A 141 14.86 13.77 -5.26
CA VAL A 141 14.04 14.61 -4.39
C VAL A 141 14.77 15.91 -4.07
N ASN A 142 16.03 15.84 -3.64
CA ASN A 142 16.83 17.00 -3.25
C ASN A 142 17.19 17.96 -4.43
N LYS A 143 16.93 17.55 -5.66
CA LYS A 143 17.04 18.41 -6.86
C LYS A 143 15.71 18.93 -7.37
N SER A 144 14.59 18.52 -6.75
CA SER A 144 13.25 18.80 -7.26
C SER A 144 12.65 20.08 -6.69
N ASN A 145 12.09 20.90 -7.57
CA ASN A 145 11.26 22.04 -7.20
C ASN A 145 9.77 21.68 -7.06
N ARG A 146 9.38 20.43 -7.35
CA ARG A 146 8.01 19.95 -7.09
C ARG A 146 7.74 19.93 -5.59
N SER A 147 6.49 20.12 -5.18
CA SER A 147 6.11 20.01 -3.77
C SER A 147 6.41 18.63 -3.23
N ILE A 148 6.84 18.54 -1.97
CA ILE A 148 7.14 17.25 -1.34
C ILE A 148 5.89 16.37 -1.25
N ALA A 149 4.70 16.95 -1.06
CA ALA A 149 3.45 16.20 -1.09
C ALA A 149 3.18 15.55 -2.46
N SER A 150 3.56 16.19 -3.55
CA SER A 150 3.46 15.64 -4.92
C SER A 150 4.46 14.52 -5.14
N LEU A 151 5.71 14.72 -4.69
CA LEU A 151 6.78 13.71 -4.82
C LEU A 151 6.46 12.42 -4.06
N LEU A 152 5.87 12.51 -2.86
CA LEU A 152 5.47 11.34 -2.07
C LEU A 152 4.40 10.47 -2.75
N MET A 153 3.62 11.02 -3.69
CA MET A 153 2.64 10.25 -4.46
C MET A 153 3.22 9.58 -5.70
N ASP A 154 4.42 9.93 -6.09
CA ASP A 154 5.11 9.40 -7.26
C ASP A 154 5.69 8.01 -6.96
N GLN A 155 5.08 6.97 -7.55
CA GLN A 155 5.49 5.59 -7.30
C GLN A 155 6.88 5.26 -7.87
N SER A 156 7.40 6.07 -8.78
CA SER A 156 8.80 5.97 -9.25
C SER A 156 9.81 6.54 -8.25
N LEU A 157 9.33 7.14 -7.15
CA LEU A 157 10.13 7.63 -6.03
C LEU A 157 9.79 6.87 -4.75
N PHE A 158 8.52 6.86 -4.35
CA PHE A 158 8.04 6.28 -3.09
C PHE A 158 6.94 5.22 -3.36
N PRO A 159 7.29 4.04 -3.91
CA PRO A 159 6.31 2.98 -4.14
C PRO A 159 5.63 2.57 -2.83
N GLY A 160 4.33 2.29 -2.94
CA GLY A 160 3.52 1.93 -1.78
C GLY A 160 2.93 3.11 -1.01
N VAL A 161 3.57 4.26 -1.01
CA VAL A 161 3.03 5.47 -0.38
C VAL A 161 1.75 5.90 -1.10
N GLY A 162 0.72 6.15 -0.32
CA GLY A 162 -0.54 6.66 -0.80
C GLY A 162 -0.96 7.92 -0.05
N ASN A 163 -2.23 8.24 -0.15
CA ASN A 163 -2.73 9.51 0.34
C ASN A 163 -2.69 9.64 1.87
N ILE A 164 -2.82 8.51 2.58
CA ILE A 164 -2.79 8.49 4.05
C ILE A 164 -1.35 8.71 4.50
N TYR A 165 -0.42 7.87 4.08
CA TYR A 165 0.98 8.02 4.48
C TYR A 165 1.55 9.38 4.07
N ARG A 166 1.22 9.90 2.87
CA ARG A 166 1.62 11.26 2.47
C ARG A 166 1.22 12.32 3.48
N ALA A 167 -0.06 12.36 3.83
CA ALA A 167 -0.60 13.38 4.72
C ALA A 167 -0.05 13.25 6.14
N GLU A 168 -0.01 12.02 6.64
CA GLU A 168 0.35 11.74 8.02
C GLU A 168 1.85 11.88 8.31
N THR A 169 2.72 11.39 7.42
CA THR A 169 4.18 11.58 7.55
C THR A 169 4.54 13.06 7.54
N LEU A 170 4.00 13.86 6.61
CA LEU A 170 4.26 15.29 6.57
C LEU A 170 3.76 16.00 7.83
N PHE A 171 2.59 15.63 8.35
CA PHE A 171 2.08 16.18 9.60
C PHE A 171 2.97 15.83 10.81
N ARG A 172 3.33 14.56 10.96
CA ARG A 172 4.14 14.05 12.07
C ARG A 172 5.51 14.72 12.17
N LEU A 173 6.05 15.11 11.01
CA LEU A 173 7.34 15.80 10.88
C LEU A 173 7.22 17.33 10.88
N GLY A 174 6.00 17.88 10.88
CA GLY A 174 5.77 19.32 10.82
C GLY A 174 6.15 19.96 9.48
N ILE A 175 6.24 19.16 8.42
CA ILE A 175 6.67 19.63 7.10
C ILE A 175 5.49 20.25 6.35
N ASP A 176 5.67 21.46 5.82
CA ASP A 176 4.73 22.08 4.89
C ASP A 176 4.61 21.22 3.62
N PRO A 177 3.42 20.71 3.28
CA PRO A 177 3.22 19.88 2.10
C PRO A 177 3.55 20.59 0.78
N PHE A 178 3.57 21.91 0.76
CA PHE A 178 3.87 22.72 -0.43
C PHE A 178 5.36 23.05 -0.57
N SER A 179 6.18 22.79 0.44
CA SER A 179 7.64 22.95 0.35
C SER A 179 8.19 22.14 -0.81
N SER A 180 9.24 22.63 -1.45
CA SER A 180 9.89 21.90 -2.53
C SER A 180 10.67 20.69 -2.00
N GLY A 181 10.84 19.66 -2.82
CA GLY A 181 11.58 18.47 -2.42
C GLY A 181 13.01 18.78 -1.98
N LYS A 182 13.67 19.79 -2.61
CA LYS A 182 15.03 20.22 -2.25
C LYS A 182 15.16 20.82 -0.85
N ASP A 183 14.06 21.35 -0.30
CA ASP A 183 14.02 22.02 1.01
C ASP A 183 13.47 21.07 2.10
N ALA A 184 13.01 19.86 1.71
CA ALA A 184 12.46 18.88 2.63
C ALA A 184 13.54 17.97 3.22
N ASP A 185 13.39 17.60 4.50
CA ASP A 185 14.24 16.60 5.14
C ASP A 185 13.89 15.18 4.66
N PHE A 186 14.57 14.73 3.61
CA PHE A 186 14.36 13.40 3.04
C PHE A 186 14.62 12.28 4.04
N GLU A 187 15.65 12.40 4.89
CA GLU A 187 16.01 11.34 5.84
C GLU A 187 14.93 11.15 6.89
N ALA A 188 14.39 12.25 7.42
CA ALA A 188 13.28 12.17 8.37
C ALA A 188 12.03 11.56 7.71
N ILE A 189 11.70 11.98 6.48
CA ILE A 189 10.56 11.45 5.73
C ILE A 189 10.73 9.94 5.47
N TRP A 190 11.91 9.51 5.02
CA TRP A 190 12.18 8.10 4.76
C TRP A 190 12.06 7.25 6.02
N ALA A 191 12.66 7.70 7.12
CA ALA A 191 12.62 6.99 8.39
C ALA A 191 11.19 6.84 8.94
N ASP A 192 10.38 7.92 8.89
CA ASP A 192 8.98 7.87 9.33
C ASP A 192 8.13 6.95 8.45
N LEU A 193 8.33 6.97 7.12
CA LEU A 193 7.64 6.06 6.20
C LEU A 193 7.98 4.59 6.48
N VAL A 194 9.26 4.25 6.63
CA VAL A 194 9.70 2.88 6.97
C VAL A 194 9.02 2.40 8.25
N GLN A 195 9.02 3.23 9.30
CA GLN A 195 8.39 2.88 10.56
C GLN A 195 6.88 2.71 10.42
N LEU A 196 6.16 3.73 9.94
CA LEU A 196 4.70 3.73 9.87
C LEU A 196 4.15 2.63 8.95
N MET A 197 4.80 2.42 7.81
CA MET A 197 4.35 1.39 6.88
C MET A 197 4.59 -0.01 7.44
N ALA A 198 5.71 -0.25 8.15
CA ALA A 198 5.97 -1.52 8.84
C ALA A 198 4.96 -1.78 9.97
N GLU A 199 4.60 -0.76 10.74
CA GLU A 199 3.52 -0.84 11.74
C GLU A 199 2.18 -1.17 11.09
N GLY A 200 1.87 -0.54 9.94
CA GLY A 200 0.68 -0.84 9.14
C GLY A 200 0.62 -2.29 8.65
N VAL A 201 1.75 -2.88 8.23
CA VAL A 201 1.83 -4.31 7.87
C VAL A 201 1.47 -5.18 9.06
N LYS A 202 2.02 -4.90 10.24
CA LYS A 202 1.76 -5.68 11.47
C LYS A 202 0.31 -5.56 11.92
N ALA A 203 -0.21 -4.33 12.01
CA ALA A 203 -1.56 -4.05 12.50
C ALA A 203 -2.67 -4.41 11.50
N GLY A 204 -2.37 -4.40 10.20
CA GLY A 204 -3.36 -4.53 9.12
C GLY A 204 -4.23 -3.28 8.92
N ARG A 205 -3.86 -2.16 9.54
CA ARG A 205 -4.49 -0.84 9.43
C ARG A 205 -3.44 0.25 9.63
N ILE A 206 -3.78 1.48 9.25
CA ILE A 206 -2.88 2.63 9.42
C ILE A 206 -3.26 3.38 10.70
N ASP A 207 -2.44 3.27 11.72
CA ASP A 207 -2.48 4.11 12.93
C ASP A 207 -1.23 5.02 12.92
N THR A 208 -1.42 6.33 13.02
CA THR A 208 -0.33 7.30 12.90
C THR A 208 -0.16 8.18 14.12
N VAL A 209 -1.18 8.22 14.98
CA VAL A 209 -1.14 9.05 16.19
C VAL A 209 -0.15 8.50 17.20
N ARG A 210 0.58 9.41 17.84
CA ARG A 210 1.49 9.06 18.93
C ARG A 210 0.72 8.65 20.18
N PRO A 211 1.34 7.91 21.12
CA PRO A 211 0.65 7.43 22.34
C PRO A 211 -0.08 8.51 23.13
N GLU A 212 0.50 9.72 23.21
CA GLU A 212 -0.08 10.86 23.91
C GLU A 212 -1.32 11.48 23.23
N HIS A 213 -1.58 11.09 21.97
CA HIS A 213 -2.70 11.60 21.17
C HIS A 213 -3.73 10.52 20.82
N THR A 214 -3.64 9.34 21.43
CA THR A 214 -4.65 8.28 21.26
C THR A 214 -6.02 8.72 21.83
N PRO A 215 -7.12 8.08 21.44
CA PRO A 215 -8.45 8.37 22.01
C PRO A 215 -8.45 8.32 23.53
N GLU A 216 -7.80 7.32 24.11
CA GLU A 216 -7.73 7.11 25.56
C GLU A 216 -6.93 8.22 26.24
N ALA A 217 -5.75 8.57 25.72
CA ALA A 217 -4.88 9.60 26.29
C ALA A 217 -5.53 10.99 26.24
N MET A 218 -6.32 11.27 25.19
CA MET A 218 -6.99 12.54 24.99
C MET A 218 -8.44 12.57 25.53
N ASN A 219 -8.91 11.48 26.10
CA ASN A 219 -10.32 11.32 26.54
C ASN A 219 -11.33 11.73 25.44
N ARG A 220 -11.12 11.24 24.22
CA ARG A 220 -11.97 11.50 23.07
C ARG A 220 -12.50 10.19 22.47
N PRO A 221 -13.63 10.20 21.73
CA PRO A 221 -14.08 9.01 21.04
C PRO A 221 -13.06 8.56 19.98
N PRO A 222 -12.94 7.24 19.73
CA PRO A 222 -12.14 6.73 18.61
C PRO A 222 -12.69 7.23 17.28
N ARG A 223 -11.80 7.34 16.30
CA ARG A 223 -12.18 7.70 14.94
C ARG A 223 -13.04 6.61 14.30
N VAL A 224 -14.11 7.02 13.64
CA VAL A 224 -14.95 6.14 12.84
C VAL A 224 -14.77 6.47 11.37
N ASP A 225 -14.09 5.60 10.63
CA ASP A 225 -13.84 5.75 9.19
C ASP A 225 -13.65 4.35 8.58
N ASP A 226 -14.13 4.14 7.35
CA ASP A 226 -14.01 2.87 6.60
C ASP A 226 -12.55 2.46 6.31
N HIS A 227 -11.60 3.38 6.45
CA HIS A 227 -10.17 3.12 6.24
C HIS A 227 -9.44 2.73 7.54
N GLY A 228 -10.18 2.69 8.66
CA GLY A 228 -9.67 2.28 9.98
C GLY A 228 -8.55 3.18 10.50
N GLY A 229 -8.21 2.98 11.76
CA GLY A 229 -7.05 3.59 12.39
C GLY A 229 -7.19 5.04 12.82
N GLU A 230 -6.34 5.44 13.78
CA GLU A 230 -6.24 6.79 14.29
C GLU A 230 -5.21 7.59 13.50
N VAL A 231 -5.63 8.74 12.99
CA VAL A 231 -4.81 9.62 12.12
C VAL A 231 -4.94 11.08 12.54
N TYR A 232 -3.92 11.88 12.24
CA TYR A 232 -3.88 13.29 12.60
C TYR A 232 -4.68 14.20 11.68
N VAL A 233 -4.53 14.05 10.37
CA VAL A 233 -5.10 14.99 9.39
C VAL A 233 -5.92 14.34 8.29
N TYR A 234 -5.64 13.09 7.92
CA TYR A 234 -6.30 12.45 6.79
C TYR A 234 -7.82 12.35 6.97
N ARG A 235 -8.60 12.92 6.01
CA ARG A 235 -10.08 13.02 6.07
C ARG A 235 -10.61 13.66 7.35
N ARG A 236 -9.89 14.63 7.89
CA ARG A 236 -10.30 15.39 9.06
C ARG A 236 -10.47 16.89 8.78
N ALA A 237 -10.74 17.27 7.52
CA ALA A 237 -10.96 18.65 7.12
C ALA A 237 -12.00 19.35 8.02
N GLY A 238 -11.71 20.56 8.47
CA GLY A 238 -12.55 21.33 9.37
C GLY A 238 -12.56 20.89 10.84
N GLN A 239 -12.04 19.69 11.16
CA GLN A 239 -11.90 19.23 12.54
C GLN A 239 -10.66 19.85 13.20
N LYS A 240 -10.69 19.96 14.51
CA LYS A 240 -9.57 20.48 15.31
C LYS A 240 -8.35 19.56 15.20
N CYS A 241 -7.18 20.16 14.98
CA CYS A 241 -5.89 19.49 15.14
C CYS A 241 -5.73 18.99 16.57
N TYR A 242 -5.25 17.78 16.78
CA TYR A 242 -5.05 17.21 18.13
C TYR A 242 -3.91 17.90 18.91
N ILE A 243 -3.05 18.68 18.23
CA ILE A 243 -1.89 19.34 18.86
C ILE A 243 -2.16 20.83 19.14
N CYS A 244 -2.78 21.56 18.19
CA CYS A 244 -2.87 23.02 18.27
C CYS A 244 -4.29 23.57 18.12
N ASP A 245 -5.30 22.73 18.08
CA ASP A 245 -6.73 23.09 17.92
C ASP A 245 -7.10 23.83 16.62
N THR A 246 -6.13 24.15 15.76
CA THR A 246 -6.41 24.78 14.47
C THR A 246 -7.18 23.80 13.56
N PRO A 247 -8.21 24.25 12.83
CA PRO A 247 -8.92 23.42 11.88
C PRO A 247 -7.99 22.86 10.79
N ILE A 248 -8.13 21.55 10.49
CA ILE A 248 -7.40 20.90 9.42
C ILE A 248 -7.90 21.43 8.07
N ASN A 249 -6.97 21.81 7.22
CA ASN A 249 -7.23 22.25 5.85
C ASN A 249 -7.30 21.07 4.88
N GLU A 250 -8.01 21.30 3.78
CA GLU A 250 -8.11 20.37 2.64
C GLU A 250 -7.96 21.12 1.32
N GLN A 251 -7.24 20.53 0.37
CA GLN A 251 -7.10 21.04 -1.00
C GLN A 251 -6.91 19.89 -1.97
N VAL A 252 -7.45 20.01 -3.18
CA VAL A 252 -7.15 19.06 -4.26
C VAL A 252 -5.75 19.33 -4.80
N MET A 253 -4.90 18.31 -4.78
CA MET A 253 -3.57 18.31 -5.37
C MET A 253 -3.42 17.07 -6.27
N GLU A 254 -3.17 17.28 -7.56
CA GLU A 254 -3.01 16.20 -8.57
C GLU A 254 -4.15 15.16 -8.53
N GLY A 255 -5.40 15.64 -8.44
CA GLY A 255 -6.61 14.82 -8.43
C GLY A 255 -6.90 14.07 -7.14
N ARG A 256 -6.21 14.40 -6.03
CA ARG A 256 -6.42 13.79 -4.70
C ARG A 256 -6.48 14.86 -3.63
N ASN A 257 -7.33 14.66 -2.63
CA ASN A 257 -7.43 15.56 -1.51
C ASN A 257 -6.17 15.46 -0.63
N LEU A 258 -5.47 16.55 -0.46
CA LEU A 258 -4.40 16.73 0.51
C LEU A 258 -5.01 17.31 1.78
N PHE A 259 -4.58 16.82 2.95
CA PHE A 259 -5.01 17.28 4.27
C PHE A 259 -3.78 17.72 5.07
N TRP A 260 -3.87 18.88 5.76
CA TRP A 260 -2.77 19.38 6.59
C TRP A 260 -3.25 20.34 7.68
N CYS A 261 -2.44 20.50 8.71
CA CYS A 261 -2.66 21.54 9.73
C CYS A 261 -1.83 22.80 9.37
N PRO A 262 -2.48 23.94 9.08
CA PRO A 262 -1.74 25.14 8.65
C PRO A 262 -0.92 25.78 9.77
N THR A 263 -1.07 25.34 11.01
CA THR A 263 -0.29 25.83 12.16
C THR A 263 0.89 24.94 12.48
N CYS A 264 0.69 23.59 12.48
CA CYS A 264 1.77 22.63 12.78
C CYS A 264 2.71 22.41 11.60
N GLN A 265 2.26 22.67 10.38
CA GLN A 265 3.00 22.44 9.13
C GLN A 265 3.22 23.78 8.41
N LYS A 266 3.84 24.75 9.12
CA LYS A 266 4.20 26.04 8.50
C LYS A 266 5.49 25.88 7.71
N GLY A 267 5.48 26.36 6.47
CA GLY A 267 6.71 26.70 5.76
C GLY A 267 7.43 27.87 6.47
N ASP A 268 8.73 27.86 6.43
CA ASP A 268 9.56 29.00 6.86
C ASP A 268 9.35 30.22 5.95
#